data_f510588449db7364b41a81f590699d09
#
_entry.id   f510588449db7364b41a81f590699d09
#
_cell.length_a   1.000
_cell.length_b   1.000
_cell.length_c   1.000
_cell.angle_alpha   90.00
_cell.angle_beta   90.00
_cell.angle_gamma   90.00
#
_symmetry.space_group_name_H-M   'P 1'
#
loop_
_entity.id
_entity.type
_entity.pdbx_description
1 polymer ?
#
loop_
_entity_poly.entity_id
_entity_poly.type
_entity_poly.pdbx_seq_one_letter_code
_entity_poly.pdbx_strand_id
1 'polypeptide(L)'
;PLAGGFVLLGQQDAGVWSAGGSELRTIQHGYARPAISAGNTRFCLYGRSGYELRVEGRTSTLYKRTFEQPILLAEMSNGGSVAVVTQSDRFAAELTVWDAAMEFRYGWNPTDTEGTPVRVAFARDNKRLAVACLVAQGGSLQTNLYFLDIRSDAVTASASVSGQILQLHWLSADRLLAVCERTAVVLDAATGEQTAVYSYSGESLGSASVAGENCALLFSPDATTTRG
;
A
#
# COMPACT_ATOMS: atom_id res chain seq x y z
N PRO A 1 8.80 7.69 6.72
CA PRO A 1 10.12 7.80 7.34
C PRO A 1 11.14 6.88 6.63
N LEU A 2 12.44 7.20 6.77
CA LEU A 2 13.56 6.37 6.40
C LEU A 2 14.45 6.17 7.63
N ALA A 3 15.25 5.11 7.67
CA ALA A 3 16.27 4.98 8.71
C ALA A 3 17.23 6.18 8.66
N GLY A 4 17.25 6.96 9.74
CA GLY A 4 18.08 8.17 9.87
C GLY A 4 17.57 9.39 9.09
N GLY A 5 16.26 9.45 8.73
CA GLY A 5 15.67 10.60 8.06
C GLY A 5 14.23 10.40 7.61
N PHE A 6 13.81 11.25 6.70
CA PHE A 6 12.47 11.22 6.12
C PHE A 6 12.45 11.82 4.70
N VAL A 7 11.37 11.57 3.98
CA VAL A 7 11.11 12.14 2.66
C VAL A 7 9.85 12.97 2.74
N LEU A 8 9.88 14.18 2.18
CA LEU A 8 8.72 15.04 1.95
C LEU A 8 8.44 15.07 0.45
N LEU A 9 7.22 14.68 0.09
CA LEU A 9 6.77 14.70 -1.30
C LEU A 9 6.05 16.02 -1.58
N GLY A 10 6.60 16.81 -2.48
CA GLY A 10 5.97 18.00 -3.05
C GLY A 10 5.26 17.69 -4.38
N GLN A 11 4.71 18.73 -5.00
CA GLN A 11 4.05 18.59 -6.31
C GLN A 11 5.04 18.43 -7.47
N GLN A 12 6.22 19.03 -7.38
CA GLN A 12 7.23 19.05 -8.44
C GLN A 12 8.50 18.29 -8.05
N ASP A 13 8.72 18.11 -6.75
CA ASP A 13 9.94 17.55 -6.19
C ASP A 13 9.68 16.65 -4.98
N ALA A 14 10.71 15.92 -4.55
CA ALA A 14 10.74 15.20 -3.30
C ALA A 14 12.04 15.56 -2.56
N GLY A 15 11.90 16.13 -1.36
CA GLY A 15 13.02 16.45 -0.48
C GLY A 15 13.39 15.28 0.42
N VAL A 16 14.66 14.90 0.45
CA VAL A 16 15.21 13.89 1.38
C VAL A 16 15.91 14.61 2.51
N TRP A 17 15.53 14.32 3.75
CA TRP A 17 15.98 15.02 4.95
C TRP A 17 16.62 14.06 5.94
N SER A 18 17.62 14.53 6.66
CA SER A 18 18.20 13.81 7.80
C SER A 18 17.26 13.84 9.02
N ALA A 19 17.47 12.97 9.99
CA ALA A 19 16.74 13.01 11.27
C ALA A 19 16.97 14.31 12.05
N GLY A 20 18.10 15.00 11.80
CA GLY A 20 18.41 16.32 12.39
C GLY A 20 17.79 17.50 11.63
N GLY A 21 16.96 17.27 10.59
CA GLY A 21 16.28 18.33 9.85
C GLY A 21 17.13 19.02 8.77
N SER A 22 18.30 18.48 8.42
CA SER A 22 19.08 19.00 7.29
C SER A 22 18.63 18.37 6.00
N GLU A 23 18.41 19.16 4.96
CA GLU A 23 18.14 18.66 3.62
C GLU A 23 19.41 17.99 3.05
N LEU A 24 19.25 16.75 2.61
CA LEU A 24 20.31 15.96 2.00
C LEU A 24 20.27 16.03 0.48
N ARG A 25 19.05 16.12 -0.08
CA ARG A 25 18.86 16.06 -1.52
C ARG A 25 17.45 16.48 -1.90
N THR A 26 17.33 17.20 -3.03
CA THR A 26 16.07 17.45 -3.72
C THR A 26 16.02 16.67 -5.04
N ILE A 27 14.91 16.00 -5.30
CA ILE A 27 14.67 15.17 -6.48
C ILE A 27 13.55 15.79 -7.29
N GLN A 28 13.87 16.36 -8.43
CA GLN A 28 12.85 16.83 -9.38
C GLN A 28 12.21 15.62 -10.07
N HIS A 29 10.88 15.55 -10.12
CA HIS A 29 10.17 14.42 -10.75
C HIS A 29 9.21 14.84 -11.87
N GLY A 30 8.54 15.98 -11.75
CA GLY A 30 7.61 16.46 -12.77
C GLY A 30 6.35 15.59 -12.97
N TYR A 31 6.03 14.70 -12.03
CA TYR A 31 4.85 13.83 -12.13
C TYR A 31 3.57 14.62 -11.82
N ALA A 32 2.52 14.44 -12.62
CA ALA A 32 1.23 15.10 -12.40
C ALA A 32 0.54 14.65 -11.11
N ARG A 33 0.67 13.38 -10.75
CA ARG A 33 0.14 12.77 -9.52
C ARG A 33 1.23 11.96 -8.83
N PRO A 34 2.18 12.63 -8.18
CA PRO A 34 3.31 11.95 -7.55
C PRO A 34 2.86 11.11 -6.36
N ALA A 35 3.53 10.00 -6.16
CA ALA A 35 3.36 9.12 -5.01
C ALA A 35 4.69 8.53 -4.58
N ILE A 36 4.80 8.25 -3.29
CA ILE A 36 5.96 7.56 -2.70
C ILE A 36 5.49 6.42 -1.80
N SER A 37 6.29 5.36 -1.73
CA SER A 37 6.26 4.38 -0.65
C SER A 37 7.68 4.14 -0.16
N ALA A 38 7.86 4.11 1.15
CA ALA A 38 9.19 4.08 1.76
C ALA A 38 9.41 2.80 2.57
N GLY A 39 10.51 2.13 2.29
CA GLY A 39 11.11 1.09 3.13
C GLY A 39 12.09 1.68 4.15
N ASN A 40 12.96 0.85 4.71
CA ASN A 40 13.90 1.32 5.75
C ASN A 40 14.96 2.28 5.21
N THR A 41 15.60 1.97 4.08
CA THR A 41 16.79 2.70 3.59
C THR A 41 16.59 3.35 2.24
N ARG A 42 15.49 3.06 1.56
CA ARG A 42 15.14 3.54 0.22
C ARG A 42 13.64 3.71 0.08
N PHE A 43 13.22 4.40 -0.95
CA PHE A 43 11.81 4.61 -1.28
C PHE A 43 11.59 4.52 -2.79
N CYS A 44 10.40 4.15 -3.20
CA CYS A 44 9.99 4.32 -4.59
C CYS A 44 9.24 5.64 -4.75
N LEU A 45 9.49 6.30 -5.88
CA LEU A 45 8.86 7.53 -6.34
C LEU A 45 8.30 7.28 -7.74
N TYR A 46 7.02 7.53 -7.94
CA TYR A 46 6.34 7.29 -9.21
C TYR A 46 5.18 8.26 -9.42
N GLY A 47 4.73 8.40 -10.66
CA GLY A 47 3.48 9.09 -10.99
C GLY A 47 2.33 8.09 -11.11
N ARG A 48 1.23 8.30 -10.38
CA ARG A 48 0.01 7.51 -10.61
C ARG A 48 -0.50 7.76 -12.02
N SER A 49 -0.85 6.70 -12.74
CA SER A 49 -1.16 6.67 -14.17
C SER A 49 0.02 7.09 -15.08
N GLY A 50 1.24 7.16 -14.54
CA GLY A 50 2.47 7.29 -15.30
C GLY A 50 3.11 5.90 -15.51
N TYR A 51 4.21 5.89 -16.24
CA TYR A 51 4.89 4.65 -16.65
C TYR A 51 6.23 4.45 -15.93
N GLU A 52 6.79 5.51 -15.34
CA GLU A 52 8.12 5.47 -14.70
C GLU A 52 8.00 5.27 -13.19
N LEU A 53 8.82 4.39 -12.66
CA LEU A 53 9.10 4.22 -11.24
C LEU A 53 10.58 4.40 -11.00
N ARG A 54 10.93 5.17 -9.98
CA ARG A 54 12.29 5.37 -9.51
C ARG A 54 12.44 4.78 -8.11
N VAL A 55 13.55 4.10 -7.88
CA VAL A 55 13.97 3.69 -6.53
C VAL A 55 15.10 4.61 -6.11
N GLU A 56 14.86 5.34 -5.05
CA GLU A 56 15.71 6.38 -4.53
C GLU A 56 16.32 5.98 -3.19
N GLY A 57 17.61 6.23 -3.02
CA GLY A 57 18.28 6.22 -1.75
C GLY A 57 18.35 7.62 -1.13
N ARG A 58 19.00 7.73 0.02
CA ARG A 58 19.16 9.04 0.69
C ARG A 58 20.01 10.02 -0.11
N THR A 59 21.00 9.54 -0.86
CA THR A 59 21.99 10.39 -1.55
C THR A 59 22.00 10.22 -3.06
N SER A 60 21.41 9.15 -3.59
CA SER A 60 21.45 8.84 -5.02
C SER A 60 20.18 8.11 -5.49
N THR A 61 19.90 8.20 -6.78
CA THR A 61 18.95 7.32 -7.47
C THR A 61 19.62 5.95 -7.61
N LEU A 62 18.92 4.91 -7.17
CA LEU A 62 19.41 3.54 -7.22
C LEU A 62 18.98 2.87 -8.53
N TYR A 63 17.72 3.00 -8.89
CA TYR A 63 17.15 2.38 -10.10
C TYR A 63 16.09 3.27 -10.73
N LYS A 64 15.92 3.13 -12.04
CA LYS A 64 14.78 3.63 -12.80
C LYS A 64 14.23 2.51 -13.66
N ARG A 65 12.91 2.42 -13.73
CA ARG A 65 12.23 1.43 -14.54
C ARG A 65 11.01 2.05 -15.21
N THR A 66 10.84 1.78 -16.49
CA THR A 66 9.65 2.11 -17.26
C THR A 66 8.82 0.85 -17.46
N PHE A 67 7.54 0.91 -17.17
CA PHE A 67 6.57 -0.16 -17.39
C PHE A 67 5.84 0.04 -18.71
N GLU A 68 5.32 -1.02 -19.29
CA GLU A 68 4.55 -0.96 -20.54
C GLU A 68 3.15 -0.40 -20.32
N GLN A 69 2.58 -0.64 -19.13
CA GLN A 69 1.25 -0.15 -18.73
C GLN A 69 1.35 0.88 -17.59
N PRO A 70 0.36 1.79 -17.50
CA PRO A 70 0.35 2.82 -16.46
C PRO A 70 0.33 2.24 -15.05
N ILE A 71 1.12 2.83 -14.14
CA ILE A 71 1.20 2.43 -12.74
C ILE A 71 -0.03 2.94 -11.99
N LEU A 72 -0.76 2.02 -11.35
CA LEU A 72 -1.88 2.34 -10.46
C LEU A 72 -1.38 2.66 -9.05
N LEU A 73 -0.53 1.79 -8.51
CA LEU A 73 0.12 1.97 -7.21
C LEU A 73 1.44 1.20 -7.16
N ALA A 74 2.32 1.61 -6.25
CA ALA A 74 3.51 0.85 -5.91
C ALA A 74 3.74 0.93 -4.39
N GLU A 75 4.21 -0.18 -3.83
CA GLU A 75 4.50 -0.32 -2.40
C GLU A 75 5.89 -0.88 -2.20
N MET A 76 6.66 -0.28 -1.29
CA MET A 76 8.01 -0.71 -0.98
C MET A 76 8.05 -1.47 0.34
N SER A 77 8.71 -2.61 0.35
CA SER A 77 8.98 -3.36 1.58
C SER A 77 10.10 -2.73 2.40
N ASN A 78 10.16 -3.06 3.68
CA ASN A 78 11.28 -2.67 4.54
C ASN A 78 12.64 -3.17 4.03
N GLY A 79 12.66 -4.32 3.34
CA GLY A 79 13.85 -4.89 2.72
C GLY A 79 14.25 -4.29 1.37
N GLY A 80 13.42 -3.38 0.83
CA GLY A 80 13.68 -2.69 -0.43
C GLY A 80 13.14 -3.41 -1.68
N SER A 81 12.34 -4.46 -1.54
CA SER A 81 11.53 -5.02 -2.63
C SER A 81 10.37 -4.09 -2.95
N VAL A 82 9.93 -4.05 -4.19
CA VAL A 82 8.84 -3.20 -4.65
C VAL A 82 7.75 -4.05 -5.28
N ALA A 83 6.52 -3.91 -4.80
CA ALA A 83 5.32 -4.39 -5.47
C ALA A 83 4.76 -3.26 -6.33
N VAL A 84 4.51 -3.52 -7.60
CA VAL A 84 3.97 -2.54 -8.54
C VAL A 84 2.70 -3.11 -9.14
N VAL A 85 1.63 -2.35 -9.07
CA VAL A 85 0.36 -2.66 -9.74
C VAL A 85 0.22 -1.74 -10.94
N THR A 86 0.06 -2.31 -12.11
CA THR A 86 -0.18 -1.60 -13.36
C THR A 86 -1.57 -1.90 -13.90
N GLN A 87 -2.03 -1.07 -14.81
CA GLN A 87 -3.19 -1.40 -15.65
C GLN A 87 -2.88 -2.66 -16.48
N SER A 88 -3.92 -3.28 -17.00
CA SER A 88 -3.83 -4.42 -17.91
C SER A 88 -4.93 -4.33 -18.97
N ASP A 89 -4.63 -4.78 -20.18
CA ASP A 89 -5.61 -4.91 -21.25
C ASP A 89 -6.39 -6.24 -21.17
N ARG A 90 -5.96 -7.15 -20.29
CA ARG A 90 -6.46 -8.54 -20.22
C ARG A 90 -7.04 -8.93 -18.86
N PHE A 91 -6.61 -8.26 -17.81
CA PHE A 91 -6.96 -8.55 -16.42
C PHE A 91 -7.47 -7.27 -15.73
N ALA A 92 -8.02 -7.39 -14.55
CA ALA A 92 -8.39 -6.21 -13.75
C ALA A 92 -7.16 -5.31 -13.43
N ALA A 93 -5.98 -5.94 -13.30
CA ALA A 93 -4.68 -5.30 -13.18
C ALA A 93 -3.56 -6.35 -13.30
N GLU A 94 -2.30 -5.90 -13.27
CA GLU A 94 -1.13 -6.78 -13.11
C GLU A 94 -0.34 -6.34 -11.90
N LEU A 95 -0.09 -7.26 -10.96
CA LEU A 95 0.80 -7.05 -9.83
C LEU A 95 2.11 -7.76 -10.09
N THR A 96 3.21 -7.02 -10.02
CA THR A 96 4.56 -7.54 -10.14
C THR A 96 5.38 -7.18 -8.91
N VAL A 97 6.21 -8.10 -8.44
CA VAL A 97 7.15 -7.88 -7.33
C VAL A 97 8.57 -7.98 -7.83
N TRP A 98 9.34 -6.95 -7.52
CA TRP A 98 10.74 -6.79 -7.85
C TRP A 98 11.55 -6.77 -6.56
N ASP A 99 12.68 -7.45 -6.52
CA ASP A 99 13.53 -7.45 -5.34
C ASP A 99 14.34 -6.15 -5.19
N ALA A 100 15.20 -6.10 -4.18
CA ALA A 100 16.02 -4.93 -3.89
C ALA A 100 17.06 -4.61 -5.00
N ALA A 101 17.36 -5.55 -5.90
CA ALA A 101 18.18 -5.37 -7.09
C ALA A 101 17.34 -5.07 -8.34
N MET A 102 16.03 -4.90 -8.20
CA MET A 102 15.07 -4.72 -9.30
C MET A 102 15.02 -5.90 -10.27
N GLU A 103 15.27 -7.10 -9.77
CA GLU A 103 14.99 -8.35 -10.49
C GLU A 103 13.58 -8.84 -10.20
N PHE A 104 12.90 -9.33 -11.24
CA PHE A 104 11.54 -9.88 -11.12
C PHE A 104 11.53 -11.12 -10.21
N ARG A 105 10.57 -11.19 -9.29
CA ARG A 105 10.42 -12.29 -8.34
C ARG A 105 9.06 -12.95 -8.36
N TYR A 106 7.99 -12.19 -8.62
CA TYR A 106 6.63 -12.70 -8.54
C TYR A 106 5.68 -11.87 -9.39
N GLY A 107 4.67 -12.52 -9.95
CA GLY A 107 3.58 -11.88 -10.69
C GLY A 107 2.23 -12.48 -10.32
N TRP A 108 1.22 -11.64 -10.20
CA TRP A 108 -0.18 -12.04 -10.01
C TRP A 108 -1.10 -11.12 -10.80
N ASN A 109 -2.01 -11.72 -11.54
CA ASN A 109 -2.92 -11.02 -12.45
C ASN A 109 -4.37 -11.24 -11.98
N PRO A 110 -4.90 -10.39 -11.11
CA PRO A 110 -6.28 -10.51 -10.66
C PRO A 110 -7.26 -10.32 -11.82
N THR A 111 -8.28 -11.15 -11.84
CA THR A 111 -9.40 -11.06 -12.77
C THR A 111 -10.45 -10.06 -12.27
N ASP A 112 -11.46 -9.77 -13.08
CA ASP A 112 -12.58 -8.90 -12.68
C ASP A 112 -13.34 -9.43 -11.45
N THR A 113 -13.38 -10.76 -11.27
CA THR A 113 -13.98 -11.39 -10.09
C THR A 113 -13.21 -11.11 -8.81
N GLU A 114 -11.89 -11.05 -8.89
CA GLU A 114 -11.02 -10.73 -7.77
C GLU A 114 -11.00 -9.24 -7.50
N GLY A 115 -11.16 -8.42 -8.53
CA GLY A 115 -11.24 -6.97 -8.47
C GLY A 115 -9.92 -6.26 -8.71
N THR A 116 -9.99 -4.92 -8.73
CA THR A 116 -8.82 -4.07 -8.96
C THR A 116 -8.06 -3.82 -7.66
N PRO A 117 -6.75 -4.12 -7.59
CA PRO A 117 -5.91 -3.81 -6.43
C PRO A 117 -5.87 -2.32 -6.13
N VAL A 118 -6.21 -1.96 -4.90
CA VAL A 118 -6.23 -0.57 -4.41
C VAL A 118 -5.25 -0.32 -3.26
N ARG A 119 -4.83 -1.39 -2.58
CA ARG A 119 -3.79 -1.36 -1.53
C ARG A 119 -2.96 -2.63 -1.57
N VAL A 120 -1.69 -2.47 -1.27
CA VAL A 120 -0.75 -3.58 -1.08
C VAL A 120 0.03 -3.31 0.20
N ALA A 121 0.31 -4.34 0.98
CA ALA A 121 1.15 -4.25 2.15
C ALA A 121 2.09 -5.46 2.24
N PHE A 122 3.39 -5.22 2.33
CA PHE A 122 4.36 -6.27 2.62
C PHE A 122 4.33 -6.69 4.07
N ALA A 123 4.37 -7.98 4.33
CA ALA A 123 4.67 -8.50 5.66
C ALA A 123 6.14 -8.17 6.06
N ARG A 124 6.42 -8.23 7.35
CA ARG A 124 7.76 -7.91 7.89
C ARG A 124 8.87 -8.83 7.38
N ASP A 125 8.51 -10.03 6.94
CA ASP A 125 9.46 -10.99 6.35
C ASP A 125 9.86 -10.65 4.90
N ASN A 126 9.20 -9.65 4.28
CA ASN A 126 9.34 -9.23 2.88
C ASN A 126 9.05 -10.36 1.86
N LYS A 127 8.35 -11.43 2.28
CA LYS A 127 8.04 -12.60 1.45
C LYS A 127 6.54 -12.77 1.22
N ARG A 128 5.72 -12.18 2.09
CA ARG A 128 4.28 -12.23 2.00
C ARG A 128 3.70 -10.84 1.75
N LEU A 129 2.59 -10.81 1.03
CA LEU A 129 1.83 -9.62 0.68
C LEU A 129 0.38 -9.78 1.11
N ALA A 130 -0.23 -8.71 1.54
CA ALA A 130 -1.67 -8.56 1.55
C ALA A 130 -2.06 -7.58 0.43
N VAL A 131 -3.01 -7.98 -0.41
CA VAL A 131 -3.52 -7.17 -1.52
C VAL A 131 -5.01 -6.97 -1.32
N ALA A 132 -5.44 -5.72 -1.25
CA ALA A 132 -6.85 -5.35 -1.19
C ALA A 132 -7.34 -4.99 -2.60
N CYS A 133 -8.31 -5.74 -3.10
CA CYS A 133 -8.93 -5.55 -4.40
C CYS A 133 -10.36 -5.06 -4.23
N LEU A 134 -10.69 -3.94 -4.87
CA LEU A 134 -12.02 -3.36 -4.83
C LEU A 134 -12.90 -3.99 -5.90
N VAL A 135 -14.08 -4.45 -5.51
CA VAL A 135 -15.12 -4.97 -6.41
C VAL A 135 -16.45 -4.26 -6.17
N ALA A 136 -17.24 -4.14 -7.21
CA ALA A 136 -18.63 -3.71 -7.11
C ALA A 136 -19.53 -4.96 -7.20
N GLN A 137 -20.24 -5.29 -6.14
CA GLN A 137 -21.11 -6.46 -6.10
C GLN A 137 -22.50 -6.04 -5.57
N GLY A 138 -23.55 -6.33 -6.34
CA GLY A 138 -24.91 -6.01 -5.94
C GLY A 138 -25.18 -4.52 -5.69
N GLY A 139 -24.47 -3.61 -6.35
CA GLY A 139 -24.60 -2.16 -6.16
C GLY A 139 -23.83 -1.60 -4.95
N SER A 140 -23.10 -2.45 -4.23
CA SER A 140 -22.27 -2.06 -3.09
C SER A 140 -20.79 -2.28 -3.39
N LEU A 141 -19.94 -1.42 -2.80
CA LEU A 141 -18.50 -1.63 -2.84
C LEU A 141 -18.10 -2.63 -1.74
N GLN A 142 -17.29 -3.59 -2.14
CA GLN A 142 -16.69 -4.59 -1.27
C GLN A 142 -15.19 -4.66 -1.56
N THR A 143 -14.39 -4.94 -0.56
CA THR A 143 -12.97 -5.20 -0.75
C THR A 143 -12.69 -6.68 -0.49
N ASN A 144 -12.14 -7.34 -1.49
CA ASN A 144 -11.56 -8.67 -1.34
C ASN A 144 -10.08 -8.52 -0.95
N LEU A 145 -9.66 -9.26 0.06
CA LEU A 145 -8.28 -9.34 0.52
C LEU A 145 -7.68 -10.67 0.09
N TYR A 146 -6.49 -10.62 -0.48
CA TYR A 146 -5.72 -11.79 -0.88
C TYR A 146 -4.38 -11.78 -0.18
N PHE A 147 -4.02 -12.91 0.41
CA PHE A 147 -2.72 -13.14 1.02
C PHE A 147 -1.87 -13.96 0.04
N LEU A 148 -0.73 -13.41 -0.33
CA LEU A 148 0.18 -13.97 -1.32
C LEU A 148 1.53 -14.27 -0.69
N ASP A 149 2.15 -15.38 -1.07
CA ASP A 149 3.56 -15.66 -0.77
C ASP A 149 4.36 -15.59 -2.08
N ILE A 150 5.33 -14.67 -2.16
CA ILE A 150 6.13 -14.45 -3.38
C ILE A 150 7.04 -15.64 -3.75
N ARG A 151 7.06 -16.67 -2.93
CA ARG A 151 7.77 -17.93 -3.18
C ARG A 151 6.86 -19.02 -3.75
N SER A 152 5.57 -18.73 -3.85
CA SER A 152 4.54 -19.65 -4.29
C SER A 152 3.62 -18.95 -5.30
N ASP A 153 3.17 -19.67 -6.33
CA ASP A 153 2.26 -19.13 -7.34
C ASP A 153 0.79 -19.11 -6.87
N ALA A 154 0.52 -19.51 -5.62
CA ALA A 154 -0.82 -19.63 -5.08
C ALA A 154 -1.18 -18.48 -4.13
N VAL A 155 -2.46 -18.09 -4.15
CA VAL A 155 -3.09 -17.33 -3.06
C VAL A 155 -3.16 -18.23 -1.83
N THR A 156 -2.57 -17.81 -0.73
CA THR A 156 -2.48 -18.62 0.51
C THR A 156 -3.75 -18.55 1.34
N ALA A 157 -4.42 -17.40 1.35
CA ALA A 157 -5.70 -17.18 2.00
C ALA A 157 -6.42 -16.00 1.35
N SER A 158 -7.73 -15.91 1.55
CA SER A 158 -8.53 -14.75 1.12
C SER A 158 -9.60 -14.41 2.15
N ALA A 159 -10.05 -13.17 2.12
CA ALA A 159 -11.12 -12.64 2.97
C ALA A 159 -11.92 -11.58 2.21
N SER A 160 -13.09 -11.24 2.73
CA SER A 160 -13.89 -10.12 2.22
C SER A 160 -14.24 -9.18 3.36
N VAL A 161 -14.13 -7.88 3.10
CA VAL A 161 -14.45 -6.82 4.05
C VAL A 161 -15.42 -5.84 3.38
N SER A 162 -16.47 -5.43 4.09
CA SER A 162 -17.44 -4.47 3.56
C SER A 162 -16.81 -3.08 3.41
N GLY A 163 -17.10 -2.42 2.29
CA GLY A 163 -16.62 -1.07 1.99
C GLY A 163 -15.17 -1.05 1.45
N GLN A 164 -14.64 0.16 1.38
CA GLN A 164 -13.29 0.41 0.86
C GLN A 164 -12.26 0.37 1.98
N ILE A 165 -11.16 -0.35 1.76
CA ILE A 165 -10.00 -0.31 2.65
C ILE A 165 -9.15 0.92 2.33
N LEU A 166 -8.91 1.74 3.36
CA LEU A 166 -8.09 2.95 3.29
C LEU A 166 -6.62 2.66 3.57
N GLN A 167 -6.34 1.76 4.52
CA GLN A 167 -4.99 1.38 4.90
C GLN A 167 -4.90 -0.11 5.24
N LEU A 168 -3.73 -0.71 4.99
CA LEU A 168 -3.38 -2.07 5.37
C LEU A 168 -2.08 -2.05 6.18
N HIS A 169 -2.07 -2.74 7.32
CA HIS A 169 -0.89 -2.82 8.17
C HIS A 169 -0.73 -4.21 8.78
N TRP A 170 0.44 -4.79 8.62
CA TRP A 170 0.80 -6.00 9.33
C TRP A 170 1.13 -5.68 10.81
N LEU A 171 0.30 -6.14 11.72
CA LEU A 171 0.52 -6.00 13.16
C LEU A 171 1.60 -6.97 13.64
N SER A 172 1.51 -8.22 13.19
CA SER A 172 2.47 -9.29 13.49
C SER A 172 2.75 -10.13 12.23
N ALA A 173 3.42 -11.26 12.40
CA ALA A 173 3.64 -12.22 11.32
C ALA A 173 2.32 -12.73 10.73
N ASP A 174 1.29 -12.91 11.55
CA ASP A 174 0.07 -13.63 11.20
C ASP A 174 -1.19 -12.75 11.31
N ARG A 175 -1.06 -11.48 11.70
CA ARG A 175 -2.19 -10.56 11.87
C ARG A 175 -2.07 -9.33 10.97
N LEU A 176 -3.12 -9.10 10.18
CA LEU A 176 -3.29 -7.94 9.32
C LEU A 176 -4.40 -7.04 9.88
N LEU A 177 -4.15 -5.74 9.98
CA LEU A 177 -5.15 -4.71 10.24
C LEU A 177 -5.58 -4.09 8.92
N ALA A 178 -6.87 -4.14 8.62
CA ALA A 178 -7.52 -3.41 7.55
C ALA A 178 -8.31 -2.25 8.15
N VAL A 179 -7.93 -1.02 7.82
CA VAL A 179 -8.65 0.20 8.22
C VAL A 179 -9.53 0.61 7.07
N CYS A 180 -10.85 0.57 7.29
CA CYS A 180 -11.88 0.92 6.32
C CYS A 180 -12.50 2.29 6.67
N GLU A 181 -13.47 2.75 5.88
CA GLU A 181 -14.14 4.04 6.13
C GLU A 181 -14.92 4.06 7.46
N ARG A 182 -15.50 2.93 7.88
CA ARG A 182 -16.38 2.86 9.06
C ARG A 182 -16.02 1.75 10.05
N THR A 183 -15.02 0.96 9.74
CA THR A 183 -14.59 -0.18 10.56
C THR A 183 -13.07 -0.35 10.48
N ALA A 184 -12.49 -0.86 11.55
CA ALA A 184 -11.16 -1.45 11.54
C ALA A 184 -11.29 -2.94 11.82
N VAL A 185 -10.67 -3.77 11.00
CA VAL A 185 -10.79 -5.23 11.05
C VAL A 185 -9.41 -5.84 11.19
N VAL A 186 -9.26 -6.75 12.15
CA VAL A 186 -8.05 -7.58 12.27
C VAL A 186 -8.34 -8.95 11.69
N LEU A 187 -7.48 -9.39 10.79
CA LEU A 187 -7.59 -10.68 10.13
C LEU A 187 -6.39 -11.57 10.47
N ASP A 188 -6.66 -12.86 10.59
CA ASP A 188 -5.62 -13.90 10.56
C ASP A 188 -5.16 -14.10 9.12
N ALA A 189 -3.87 -13.96 8.86
CA ALA A 189 -3.32 -13.99 7.50
C ALA A 189 -3.16 -15.41 6.94
N ALA A 190 -3.24 -16.44 7.78
CA ALA A 190 -3.16 -17.83 7.34
C ALA A 190 -4.52 -18.38 6.91
N THR A 191 -5.60 -17.92 7.55
CA THR A 191 -6.96 -18.42 7.30
C THR A 191 -7.84 -17.42 6.56
N GLY A 192 -7.54 -16.10 6.65
CA GLY A 192 -8.41 -15.02 6.20
C GLY A 192 -9.54 -14.69 7.18
N GLU A 193 -9.63 -15.35 8.33
CA GLU A 193 -10.69 -15.11 9.31
C GLU A 193 -10.56 -13.74 9.96
N GLN A 194 -11.70 -13.06 10.16
CA GLN A 194 -11.78 -11.82 10.92
C GLN A 194 -11.76 -12.16 12.42
N THR A 195 -10.67 -11.81 13.09
CA THR A 195 -10.45 -12.10 14.52
C THR A 195 -10.94 -10.97 15.43
N ALA A 196 -11.03 -9.74 14.93
CA ALA A 196 -11.58 -8.61 15.66
C ALA A 196 -12.15 -7.56 14.67
N VAL A 197 -13.23 -6.90 15.08
CA VAL A 197 -13.85 -5.80 14.35
C VAL A 197 -14.15 -4.66 15.31
N TYR A 198 -13.70 -3.46 14.97
CA TYR A 198 -14.05 -2.23 15.67
C TYR A 198 -14.86 -1.34 14.73
N SER A 199 -16.08 -1.01 15.10
CA SER A 199 -16.97 -0.14 14.33
C SER A 199 -16.95 1.28 14.90
N TYR A 200 -16.83 2.26 14.02
CA TYR A 200 -16.86 3.70 14.32
C TYR A 200 -17.85 4.43 13.39
N SER A 201 -19.03 3.79 13.18
CA SER A 201 -20.11 4.39 12.41
C SER A 201 -20.62 5.67 13.08
N GLY A 202 -20.74 6.75 12.33
CA GLY A 202 -21.13 8.09 12.84
C GLY A 202 -19.93 9.00 13.13
N GLU A 203 -18.71 8.55 12.90
CA GLU A 203 -17.49 9.33 12.98
C GLU A 203 -16.71 9.23 11.67
N SER A 204 -16.07 10.31 11.24
CA SER A 204 -15.19 10.31 10.09
C SER A 204 -13.75 10.01 10.53
N LEU A 205 -13.12 9.01 9.91
CA LEU A 205 -11.71 8.72 10.15
C LEU A 205 -10.84 9.84 9.57
N GLY A 206 -10.17 10.58 10.44
CA GLY A 206 -9.23 11.63 10.05
C GLY A 206 -7.84 11.07 9.74
N SER A 207 -7.33 10.16 10.57
CA SER A 207 -6.07 9.47 10.34
C SER A 207 -5.96 8.17 11.12
N ALA A 208 -5.06 7.29 10.67
CA ALA A 208 -4.67 6.10 11.40
C ALA A 208 -3.14 6.02 11.45
N SER A 209 -2.60 5.58 12.59
CA SER A 209 -1.17 5.34 12.78
C SER A 209 -0.97 4.00 13.45
N VAL A 210 -0.03 3.22 12.94
CA VAL A 210 0.29 1.89 13.46
C VAL A 210 1.76 1.82 13.86
N ALA A 211 1.99 1.34 15.08
CA ALA A 211 3.33 1.11 15.61
C ALA A 211 3.37 -0.26 16.32
N GLY A 212 4.10 -1.20 15.74
CA GLY A 212 4.11 -2.58 16.21
C GLY A 212 2.73 -3.22 16.11
N GLU A 213 2.18 -3.68 17.23
CA GLU A 213 0.84 -4.25 17.33
C GLU A 213 -0.22 -3.23 17.79
N ASN A 214 0.16 -1.98 18.01
CA ASN A 214 -0.74 -0.94 18.45
C ASN A 214 -1.21 -0.08 17.26
N CYS A 215 -2.49 0.28 17.28
CA CYS A 215 -3.09 1.18 16.32
C CYS A 215 -3.77 2.35 17.06
N ALA A 216 -3.53 3.56 16.60
CA ALA A 216 -4.26 4.75 17.02
C ALA A 216 -5.09 5.27 15.84
N LEU A 217 -6.38 5.49 16.08
CA LEU A 217 -7.32 6.05 15.12
C LEU A 217 -7.75 7.44 15.63
N LEU A 218 -7.66 8.43 14.75
CA LEU A 218 -8.14 9.78 15.03
C LEU A 218 -9.44 10.00 14.27
N PHE A 219 -10.48 10.38 15.01
CA PHE A 219 -11.80 10.64 14.45
C PHE A 219 -12.16 12.12 14.55
N SER A 220 -12.98 12.58 13.61
CA SER A 220 -13.72 13.84 13.69
C SER A 220 -15.21 13.54 13.60
N PRO A 221 -16.09 14.34 14.26
CA PRO A 221 -17.53 14.18 14.08
C PRO A 221 -17.91 14.32 12.62
N ASP A 222 -18.81 13.47 12.12
CA ASP A 222 -19.36 13.63 10.78
C ASP A 222 -20.08 14.99 10.68
N ALA A 223 -19.83 15.71 9.59
CA ALA A 223 -20.41 17.03 9.34
C ALA A 223 -21.95 17.02 9.25
N THR A 224 -22.56 15.83 9.19
CA THR A 224 -24.01 15.61 9.17
C THR A 224 -24.63 15.50 10.57
N THR A 225 -23.82 15.41 11.64
CA THR A 225 -24.36 15.44 13.00
C THR A 225 -24.63 16.90 13.37
N THR A 226 -25.78 17.42 12.93
CA THR A 226 -26.35 18.67 13.45
C THR A 226 -26.54 18.47 14.95
N ARG A 227 -25.78 19.16 15.77
CA ARG A 227 -26.07 19.30 17.19
C ARG A 227 -27.42 20.02 17.30
N GLY A 228 -28.47 19.26 17.58
CA GLY A 228 -29.73 19.79 18.05
C GLY A 228 -29.61 20.26 19.50
#